data_01aa023b84700fc102383b5c895d9341
#
_entry.id   01aa023b84700fc102383b5c895d9341
#
_cell.length_a   1.000
_cell.length_b   1.000
_cell.length_c   1.000
_cell.angle_alpha   90.00
_cell.angle_beta   90.00
_cell.angle_gamma   90.00
#
_symmetry.space_group_name_H-M   'P 1'
#
loop_
_entity.id
_entity.type
_entity.pdbx_description
1 polymer ?
#
loop_
_entity_poly.entity_id
_entity_poly.type
_entity_poly.pdbx_seq_one_letter_code
_entity_poly.pdbx_strand_id
1 'polypeptide(L)'
;MLPIPDAVLQRLAHFGAFNRAGGVNYHLRARHYAKTLWEPFRWALGEWLLAWQPPEKTLVLVGPSAGYNLQPFLFERFERVVLLEPDPIARWLFRRRLGRAPLEPRPRIEPVATDHLVHHPERLLPLLERLEPCALLFSNVLGQLSALLDGETPDEGIQAVRRAVQAALVGRSWASFHDRLSGPLPPAIDGMVRAPRRWSDDEVLAHAYDTEGGPALVELLDHHTEGFFPENLPHAYFRWQLGPGVYHLIEAVAAIEPR
;
A
#
# COMPACT_ATOMS: atom_id res chain seq x y z
N MET A 1 23.98 27.81 -2.97
CA MET A 1 22.93 26.97 -2.35
C MET A 1 23.17 27.03 -0.85
N LEU A 2 22.28 27.66 -0.09
CA LEU A 2 22.45 27.79 1.37
C LEU A 2 22.29 26.40 2.03
N PRO A 3 23.13 26.02 3.00
CA PRO A 3 22.97 24.76 3.71
C PRO A 3 21.63 24.75 4.48
N ILE A 4 20.91 23.65 4.40
CA ILE A 4 19.68 23.46 5.16
C ILE A 4 20.08 23.31 6.63
N PRO A 5 19.50 24.08 7.57
CA PRO A 5 19.84 23.98 9.00
C PRO A 5 19.59 22.57 9.54
N ASP A 6 20.47 22.04 10.40
CA ASP A 6 20.39 20.70 10.99
C ASP A 6 19.04 20.44 11.71
N ALA A 7 18.45 21.46 12.34
CA ALA A 7 17.14 21.36 12.97
C ALA A 7 16.00 21.10 11.96
N VAL A 8 16.14 21.57 10.71
CA VAL A 8 15.19 21.29 9.63
C VAL A 8 15.39 19.87 9.11
N LEU A 9 16.65 19.44 8.97
CA LEU A 9 17.01 18.08 8.59
C LEU A 9 16.53 17.05 9.62
N GLN A 10 16.72 17.35 10.94
CA GLN A 10 16.21 16.50 12.01
C GLN A 10 14.68 16.42 12.03
N ARG A 11 13.96 17.53 11.81
CA ARG A 11 12.50 17.52 11.68
C ARG A 11 12.03 16.73 10.45
N LEU A 12 12.69 16.89 9.32
CA LEU A 12 12.38 16.13 8.10
C LEU A 12 12.67 14.63 8.26
N ALA A 13 13.73 14.27 8.98
CA ALA A 13 14.03 12.89 9.33
C ALA A 13 12.98 12.30 10.28
N HIS A 14 12.56 13.07 11.28
CA HIS A 14 11.51 12.66 12.24
C HIS A 14 10.13 12.46 11.57
N PHE A 15 9.86 13.17 10.46
CA PHE A 15 8.65 12.98 9.66
C PHE A 15 8.76 11.89 8.57
N GLY A 16 9.80 11.06 8.61
CA GLY A 16 9.99 10.00 7.60
C GLY A 16 10.37 10.51 6.19
N ALA A 17 10.70 11.82 6.05
CA ALA A 17 11.00 12.44 4.75
C ALA A 17 12.19 11.76 4.02
N PHE A 18 13.07 11.09 4.74
CA PHE A 18 14.23 10.35 4.22
C PHE A 18 14.15 8.83 4.44
N ASN A 19 12.98 8.32 4.82
CA ASN A 19 12.78 6.90 5.04
C ASN A 19 13.01 6.09 3.75
N ARG A 20 13.65 4.91 3.87
CA ARG A 20 13.87 3.98 2.75
C ARG A 20 12.55 3.50 2.11
N ALA A 21 11.49 3.37 2.90
CA ALA A 21 10.17 2.91 2.47
C ALA A 21 9.30 4.01 1.85
N GLY A 22 9.71 5.31 1.93
CA GLY A 22 8.89 6.43 1.47
C GLY A 22 9.68 7.74 1.36
N GLY A 23 9.06 8.86 1.74
CA GLY A 23 9.69 10.17 1.80
C GLY A 23 10.04 10.77 0.44
N VAL A 24 10.94 11.76 0.43
CA VAL A 24 11.31 12.54 -0.77
C VAL A 24 11.81 11.65 -1.91
N ASN A 25 12.58 10.61 -1.61
CA ASN A 25 13.12 9.70 -2.63
C ASN A 25 12.01 8.96 -3.39
N TYR A 26 10.95 8.54 -2.71
CA TYR A 26 9.79 7.91 -3.35
C TYR A 26 9.07 8.90 -4.27
N HIS A 27 8.87 10.15 -3.84
CA HIS A 27 8.25 11.19 -4.66
C HIS A 27 9.08 11.53 -5.90
N LEU A 28 10.42 11.56 -5.80
CA LEU A 28 11.31 11.78 -6.95
C LEU A 28 11.24 10.60 -7.93
N ARG A 29 11.27 9.36 -7.45
CA ARG A 29 11.08 8.16 -8.28
C ARG A 29 9.72 8.17 -8.96
N ALA A 30 8.64 8.46 -8.23
CA ALA A 30 7.30 8.55 -8.79
C ALA A 30 7.18 9.61 -9.87
N ARG A 31 7.79 10.80 -9.67
CA ARG A 31 7.83 11.85 -10.69
C ARG A 31 8.50 11.39 -11.98
N HIS A 32 9.53 10.56 -11.86
CA HIS A 32 10.30 10.09 -13.01
C HIS A 32 9.66 8.89 -13.69
N TYR A 33 9.15 7.90 -12.91
CA TYR A 33 8.77 6.60 -13.42
C TYR A 33 7.25 6.32 -13.45
N ALA A 34 6.40 7.14 -12.80
CA ALA A 34 4.97 6.85 -12.71
C ALA A 34 4.23 6.77 -14.05
N LYS A 35 4.74 7.42 -15.09
CA LYS A 35 4.17 7.41 -16.45
C LYS A 35 4.94 6.49 -17.41
N THR A 36 5.89 5.72 -16.92
CA THR A 36 6.75 4.81 -17.69
C THR A 36 6.82 3.45 -17.00
N LEU A 37 7.83 3.19 -16.18
CA LEU A 37 8.05 1.88 -15.56
C LEU A 37 6.89 1.42 -14.66
N TRP A 38 6.17 2.36 -14.00
CA TRP A 38 5.04 2.03 -13.10
C TRP A 38 3.71 1.91 -13.85
N GLU A 39 3.62 2.39 -15.09
CA GLU A 39 2.36 2.49 -15.80
C GLU A 39 1.66 1.13 -15.98
N PRO A 40 2.34 0.03 -16.40
CA PRO A 40 1.71 -1.28 -16.52
C PRO A 40 1.12 -1.78 -15.20
N PHE A 41 1.88 -1.68 -14.11
CA PHE A 41 1.41 -2.03 -12.78
C PHE A 41 0.20 -1.19 -12.35
N ARG A 42 0.26 0.14 -12.53
CA ARG A 42 -0.81 1.06 -12.15
C ARG A 42 -2.12 0.78 -12.89
N TRP A 43 -2.04 0.39 -14.17
CA TRP A 43 -3.23 0.01 -14.93
C TRP A 43 -3.80 -1.31 -14.44
N ALA A 44 -3.00 -2.36 -14.31
CA ALA A 44 -3.43 -3.67 -13.82
C ALA A 44 -4.02 -3.58 -12.40
N LEU A 45 -3.37 -2.84 -11.49
CA LEU A 45 -3.90 -2.58 -10.15
C LEU A 45 -5.21 -1.78 -10.21
N GLY A 46 -5.30 -0.79 -11.10
CA GLY A 46 -6.50 0.01 -11.31
C GLY A 46 -7.70 -0.85 -11.74
N GLU A 47 -7.51 -1.76 -12.68
CA GLU A 47 -8.54 -2.72 -13.12
C GLU A 47 -8.97 -3.63 -11.97
N TRP A 48 -8.02 -4.15 -11.19
CA TRP A 48 -8.31 -4.97 -10.04
C TRP A 48 -9.13 -4.21 -8.98
N LEU A 49 -8.75 -2.98 -8.64
CA LEU A 49 -9.47 -2.13 -7.71
C LEU A 49 -10.84 -1.70 -8.23
N LEU A 50 -11.03 -1.58 -9.54
CA LEU A 50 -12.36 -1.33 -10.14
C LEU A 50 -13.30 -2.52 -9.97
N ALA A 51 -12.79 -3.74 -9.97
CA ALA A 51 -13.58 -4.94 -9.72
C ALA A 51 -14.02 -5.08 -8.25
N TRP A 52 -13.29 -4.47 -7.31
CA TRP A 52 -13.69 -4.35 -5.92
C TRP A 52 -14.74 -3.24 -5.79
N GLN A 53 -16.00 -3.60 -5.54
CA GLN A 53 -17.13 -2.69 -5.51
C GLN A 53 -17.80 -2.66 -4.13
N PRO A 54 -17.16 -2.05 -3.12
CA PRO A 54 -17.74 -1.92 -1.80
C PRO A 54 -19.02 -1.06 -1.87
N PRO A 55 -20.08 -1.41 -1.09
CA PRO A 55 -21.32 -0.64 -1.06
C PRO A 55 -21.20 0.68 -0.30
N GLU A 56 -20.16 0.84 0.50
CA GLU A 56 -19.92 2.02 1.33
C GLU A 56 -19.53 3.23 0.50
N LYS A 57 -19.99 4.41 0.91
CA LYS A 57 -19.68 5.69 0.26
C LYS A 57 -18.49 6.42 0.91
N THR A 58 -18.05 5.96 2.06
CA THR A 58 -16.83 6.43 2.73
C THR A 58 -15.71 5.43 2.51
N LEU A 59 -14.57 5.88 1.99
CA LEU A 59 -13.34 5.11 1.91
C LEU A 59 -12.36 5.61 2.97
N VAL A 60 -11.85 4.70 3.79
CA VAL A 60 -10.67 4.94 4.63
C VAL A 60 -9.45 4.40 3.88
N LEU A 61 -8.60 5.32 3.44
CA LEU A 61 -7.41 5.02 2.66
C LEU A 61 -6.16 5.10 3.55
N VAL A 62 -5.50 3.96 3.74
CA VAL A 62 -4.40 3.79 4.71
C VAL A 62 -3.06 3.75 4.01
N GLY A 63 -2.16 4.68 4.35
CA GLY A 63 -0.77 4.72 3.90
C GLY A 63 -0.54 4.89 2.39
N PRO A 64 -1.35 5.67 1.65
CA PRO A 64 -1.20 5.76 0.20
C PRO A 64 -0.01 6.60 -0.25
N SER A 65 0.70 7.21 0.67
CA SER A 65 1.65 8.27 0.33
C SER A 65 0.96 9.35 -0.52
N ALA A 66 1.55 9.78 -1.63
CA ALA A 66 0.88 10.70 -2.56
C ALA A 66 -0.09 9.99 -3.56
N GLY A 67 -0.38 8.71 -3.37
CA GLY A 67 -1.31 7.92 -4.17
C GLY A 67 -0.87 7.69 -5.62
N TYR A 68 0.44 7.67 -5.89
CA TYR A 68 0.94 7.52 -7.27
C TYR A 68 0.52 6.22 -7.94
N ASN A 69 0.31 5.15 -7.16
CA ASN A 69 -0.12 3.85 -7.64
C ASN A 69 -1.63 3.78 -7.90
N LEU A 70 -2.40 4.72 -7.36
CA LEU A 70 -3.85 4.73 -7.46
C LEU A 70 -4.31 5.55 -8.67
N GLN A 71 -5.20 4.96 -9.45
CA GLN A 71 -5.86 5.66 -10.54
C GLN A 71 -6.98 6.55 -9.99
N PRO A 72 -7.13 7.81 -10.49
CA PRO A 72 -8.14 8.74 -9.98
C PRO A 72 -9.57 8.22 -10.06
N PHE A 73 -9.93 7.50 -11.10
CA PHE A 73 -11.29 6.96 -11.30
C PHE A 73 -11.76 6.02 -10.19
N LEU A 74 -10.83 5.41 -9.42
CA LEU A 74 -11.18 4.64 -8.22
C LEU A 74 -12.04 5.44 -7.26
N PHE A 75 -11.79 6.73 -7.14
CA PHE A 75 -12.41 7.60 -6.14
C PHE A 75 -13.79 8.12 -6.52
N GLU A 76 -14.23 7.98 -7.78
CA GLU A 76 -15.54 8.46 -8.26
C GLU A 76 -16.73 7.75 -7.58
N ARG A 77 -16.52 6.53 -7.08
CA ARG A 77 -17.56 5.76 -6.38
C ARG A 77 -17.80 6.19 -4.94
N PHE A 78 -16.87 6.96 -4.37
CA PHE A 78 -16.90 7.40 -2.98
C PHE A 78 -17.29 8.88 -2.88
N GLU A 79 -18.12 9.20 -1.90
CA GLU A 79 -18.47 10.58 -1.57
C GLU A 79 -17.43 11.22 -0.64
N ARG A 80 -16.77 10.36 0.17
CA ARG A 80 -15.80 10.76 1.19
C ARG A 80 -14.59 9.84 1.18
N VAL A 81 -13.39 10.42 1.22
CA VAL A 81 -12.12 9.71 1.40
C VAL A 81 -11.42 10.23 2.63
N VAL A 82 -11.33 9.40 3.66
CA VAL A 82 -10.56 9.67 4.87
C VAL A 82 -9.14 9.16 4.63
N LEU A 83 -8.19 10.09 4.57
CA LEU A 83 -6.80 9.82 4.20
C LEU A 83 -5.95 9.67 5.47
N LEU A 84 -5.62 8.41 5.83
CA LEU A 84 -4.70 8.10 6.92
C LEU A 84 -3.27 8.09 6.39
N GLU A 85 -2.62 9.23 6.45
CA GLU A 85 -1.25 9.43 5.97
C GLU A 85 -0.51 10.39 6.92
N PRO A 86 0.49 9.92 7.68
CA PRO A 86 1.22 10.77 8.62
C PRO A 86 2.11 11.81 7.96
N ASP A 87 2.65 11.55 6.75
CA ASP A 87 3.52 12.48 6.04
C ASP A 87 2.74 13.69 5.48
N PRO A 88 3.03 14.93 5.93
CA PRO A 88 2.34 16.13 5.45
C PRO A 88 2.59 16.44 3.97
N ILE A 89 3.76 16.09 3.45
CA ILE A 89 4.13 16.31 2.03
C ILE A 89 3.31 15.36 1.17
N ALA A 90 3.22 14.09 1.57
CA ALA A 90 2.41 13.09 0.88
C ALA A 90 0.93 13.48 0.85
N ARG A 91 0.36 13.93 1.99
CA ARG A 91 -1.02 14.43 2.05
C ARG A 91 -1.27 15.60 1.11
N TRP A 92 -0.36 16.57 1.09
CA TRP A 92 -0.48 17.72 0.18
C TRP A 92 -0.41 17.31 -1.28
N LEU A 93 0.53 16.44 -1.65
CA LEU A 93 0.68 15.91 -3.00
C LEU A 93 -0.54 15.09 -3.42
N PHE A 94 -1.06 14.24 -2.56
CA PHE A 94 -2.28 13.45 -2.81
C PHE A 94 -3.46 14.36 -3.15
N ARG A 95 -3.75 15.34 -2.28
CA ARG A 95 -4.84 16.30 -2.50
C ARG A 95 -4.67 17.10 -3.78
N ARG A 96 -3.43 17.55 -4.07
CA ARG A 96 -3.11 18.29 -5.30
C ARG A 96 -3.32 17.43 -6.55
N ARG A 97 -2.93 16.15 -6.52
CA ARG A 97 -3.13 15.23 -7.66
C ARG A 97 -4.61 14.97 -7.89
N LEU A 98 -5.33 14.61 -6.86
CA LEU A 98 -6.76 14.30 -6.96
C LEU A 98 -7.59 15.56 -7.30
N GLY A 99 -7.20 16.72 -6.78
CA GLY A 99 -7.83 17.99 -7.12
C GLY A 99 -7.67 18.44 -8.58
N ARG A 100 -6.69 17.87 -9.31
CA ARG A 100 -6.47 18.11 -10.74
C ARG A 100 -7.04 17.04 -11.64
N ALA A 101 -7.46 15.91 -11.07
CA ALA A 101 -8.07 14.85 -11.86
C ALA A 101 -9.49 15.25 -12.31
N PRO A 102 -9.92 14.86 -13.51
CA PRO A 102 -11.26 15.11 -14.02
C PRO A 102 -12.26 14.11 -13.41
N LEU A 103 -12.55 14.25 -12.10
CA LEU A 103 -13.46 13.37 -11.36
C LEU A 103 -14.86 13.97 -11.29
N GLU A 104 -15.88 13.14 -11.60
CA GLU A 104 -17.29 13.48 -11.47
C GLU A 104 -18.09 12.23 -11.01
N PRO A 105 -18.61 12.17 -9.76
CA PRO A 105 -18.48 13.19 -8.71
C PRO A 105 -17.09 13.21 -8.08
N ARG A 106 -16.73 14.36 -7.49
CA ARG A 106 -15.46 14.52 -6.77
C ARG A 106 -15.64 14.23 -5.29
N PRO A 107 -14.91 13.28 -4.69
CA PRO A 107 -15.02 12.99 -3.28
C PRO A 107 -14.48 14.13 -2.40
N ARG A 108 -15.04 14.27 -1.20
CA ARG A 108 -14.46 15.08 -0.13
C ARG A 108 -13.26 14.38 0.47
N ILE A 109 -12.07 15.00 0.46
CA ILE A 109 -10.84 14.46 1.02
C ILE A 109 -10.63 15.01 2.43
N GLU A 110 -10.60 14.12 3.42
CA GLU A 110 -10.37 14.44 4.83
C GLU A 110 -9.03 13.83 5.30
N PRO A 111 -7.95 14.62 5.37
CA PRO A 111 -6.67 14.09 5.82
C PRO A 111 -6.64 13.94 7.33
N VAL A 112 -6.15 12.81 7.81
CA VAL A 112 -5.85 12.52 9.21
C VAL A 112 -4.34 12.47 9.36
N ALA A 113 -3.80 13.38 10.17
CA ALA A 113 -2.36 13.58 10.31
C ALA A 113 -1.70 12.63 11.31
N THR A 114 -2.50 11.94 12.13
CA THR A 114 -2.02 11.02 13.16
C THR A 114 -1.78 9.64 12.56
N ASP A 115 -0.68 9.01 12.97
CA ASP A 115 -0.47 7.60 12.67
C ASP A 115 -1.46 6.74 13.49
N HIS A 116 -2.28 5.98 12.77
CA HIS A 116 -3.28 5.10 13.34
C HIS A 116 -3.00 3.63 12.99
N LEU A 117 -1.82 3.31 12.51
CA LEU A 117 -1.50 1.95 12.13
C LEU A 117 -0.11 1.53 12.64
N VAL A 118 0.96 2.21 12.20
CA VAL A 118 2.33 1.71 12.41
C VAL A 118 2.75 1.86 13.88
N HIS A 119 2.71 3.08 14.43
CA HIS A 119 3.13 3.35 15.80
C HIS A 119 1.99 3.36 16.81
N HIS A 120 0.73 3.43 16.34
CA HIS A 120 -0.47 3.47 17.16
C HIS A 120 -1.57 2.56 16.61
N PRO A 121 -1.31 1.25 16.44
CA PRO A 121 -2.28 0.32 15.86
C PRO A 121 -3.57 0.22 16.66
N GLU A 122 -3.52 0.46 17.98
CA GLU A 122 -4.68 0.47 18.89
C GLU A 122 -5.71 1.56 18.55
N ARG A 123 -5.32 2.58 17.78
CA ARG A 123 -6.18 3.70 17.39
C ARG A 123 -6.99 3.44 16.12
N LEU A 124 -6.63 2.42 15.35
CA LEU A 124 -7.28 2.15 14.07
C LEU A 124 -8.76 1.80 14.26
N LEU A 125 -9.07 0.79 15.05
CA LEU A 125 -10.45 0.33 15.25
C LEU A 125 -11.37 1.43 15.82
N PRO A 126 -11.02 2.16 16.90
CA PRO A 126 -11.85 3.27 17.40
C PRO A 126 -12.07 4.40 16.36
N LEU A 127 -11.13 4.60 15.45
CA LEU A 127 -11.32 5.56 14.36
C LEU A 127 -12.38 5.05 13.38
N LEU A 128 -12.27 3.78 12.97
CA LEU A 128 -13.19 3.17 12.01
C LEU A 128 -14.61 3.13 12.53
N GLU A 129 -14.83 2.77 13.80
CA GLU A 129 -16.15 2.76 14.46
C GLU A 129 -16.85 4.14 14.38
N ARG A 130 -16.07 5.23 14.45
CA ARG A 130 -16.62 6.60 14.29
C ARG A 130 -16.92 6.98 12.84
N LEU A 131 -16.38 6.23 11.87
CA LEU A 131 -16.51 6.52 10.44
C LEU A 131 -17.50 5.59 9.73
N GLU A 132 -18.06 4.62 10.43
CA GLU A 132 -18.99 3.65 9.86
C GLU A 132 -20.28 4.29 9.28
N PRO A 133 -20.79 3.72 8.17
CA PRO A 133 -20.20 2.63 7.38
C PRO A 133 -19.07 3.12 6.49
N CYS A 134 -17.95 2.38 6.49
CA CYS A 134 -16.80 2.70 5.65
C CYS A 134 -16.12 1.46 5.09
N ALA A 135 -15.61 1.57 3.86
CA ALA A 135 -14.71 0.60 3.26
C ALA A 135 -13.24 0.95 3.55
N LEU A 136 -12.36 -0.05 3.60
CA LEU A 136 -10.94 0.11 3.87
C LEU A 136 -10.10 -0.19 2.62
N LEU A 137 -9.05 0.60 2.38
CA LEU A 137 -8.01 0.27 1.40
C LEU A 137 -6.62 0.47 2.02
N PHE A 138 -5.89 -0.62 2.22
CA PHE A 138 -4.47 -0.58 2.59
C PHE A 138 -3.62 -0.46 1.32
N SER A 139 -2.90 0.65 1.19
CA SER A 139 -2.19 1.01 -0.03
C SER A 139 -0.68 0.86 0.14
N ASN A 140 -0.19 -0.35 0.02
CA ASN A 140 1.22 -0.75 0.13
C ASN A 140 1.92 -0.43 1.47
N VAL A 141 1.18 -0.08 2.51
CA VAL A 141 1.75 0.24 3.82
C VAL A 141 2.21 -1.01 4.57
N LEU A 142 1.51 -2.15 4.38
CA LEU A 142 1.81 -3.38 5.13
C LEU A 142 3.12 -4.04 4.67
N GLY A 143 3.46 -3.98 3.40
CA GLY A 143 4.75 -4.45 2.89
C GLY A 143 5.94 -3.58 3.31
N GLN A 144 5.72 -2.49 4.04
CA GLN A 144 6.77 -1.57 4.48
C GLN A 144 6.97 -1.58 6.00
N LEU A 145 6.23 -2.41 6.73
CA LEU A 145 6.24 -2.40 8.19
C LEU A 145 7.61 -2.66 8.79
N SER A 146 8.37 -3.62 8.26
CA SER A 146 9.73 -3.93 8.72
C SER A 146 10.69 -2.74 8.59
N ALA A 147 10.46 -1.86 7.60
CA ALA A 147 11.24 -0.65 7.40
C ALA A 147 10.71 0.57 8.20
N LEU A 148 9.46 0.52 8.67
CA LEU A 148 8.80 1.59 9.41
C LEU A 148 8.87 1.38 10.93
N LEU A 149 8.97 0.12 11.37
CA LEU A 149 9.09 -0.27 12.77
C LEU A 149 10.58 -0.42 13.15
N ASP A 150 11.30 0.70 13.22
CA ASP A 150 12.68 0.73 13.73
C ASP A 150 12.65 0.57 15.25
N GLY A 151 13.18 -0.55 15.79
CA GLY A 151 13.24 -0.74 17.24
C GLY A 151 13.83 -2.09 17.66
N GLU A 152 13.93 -2.30 18.97
CA GLU A 152 14.51 -3.51 19.57
C GLU A 152 13.63 -4.76 19.38
N THR A 153 12.32 -4.60 19.05
CA THR A 153 11.36 -5.70 18.86
C THR A 153 10.46 -5.47 17.63
N PRO A 154 11.01 -5.48 16.40
CA PRO A 154 10.20 -5.29 15.18
C PRO A 154 9.04 -6.30 15.08
N ASP A 155 9.27 -7.57 15.47
CA ASP A 155 8.28 -8.63 15.40
C ASP A 155 7.06 -8.37 16.29
N GLU A 156 7.24 -7.82 17.50
CA GLU A 156 6.12 -7.46 18.38
C GLU A 156 5.28 -6.33 17.77
N GLY A 157 5.94 -5.34 17.16
CA GLY A 157 5.30 -4.25 16.45
C GLY A 157 4.47 -4.76 15.26
N ILE A 158 5.04 -5.63 14.42
CA ILE A 158 4.34 -6.26 13.30
C ILE A 158 3.13 -7.06 13.79
N GLN A 159 3.26 -7.83 14.88
CA GLN A 159 2.16 -8.59 15.47
C GLN A 159 1.05 -7.66 16.02
N ALA A 160 1.40 -6.52 16.62
CA ALA A 160 0.43 -5.55 17.09
C ALA A 160 -0.36 -4.94 15.91
N VAL A 161 0.32 -4.55 14.83
CA VAL A 161 -0.31 -4.06 13.61
C VAL A 161 -1.18 -5.15 12.97
N ARG A 162 -0.70 -6.39 12.91
CA ARG A 162 -1.47 -7.53 12.37
C ARG A 162 -2.80 -7.71 13.11
N ARG A 163 -2.77 -7.75 14.46
CA ARG A 163 -4.00 -7.84 15.27
C ARG A 163 -4.95 -6.67 15.02
N ALA A 164 -4.43 -5.46 14.91
CA ALA A 164 -5.24 -4.28 14.65
C ALA A 164 -5.90 -4.33 13.26
N VAL A 165 -5.14 -4.75 12.23
CA VAL A 165 -5.67 -4.93 10.89
C VAL A 165 -6.76 -6.01 10.89
N GLN A 166 -6.49 -7.21 11.45
CA GLN A 166 -7.49 -8.28 11.52
C GLN A 166 -8.78 -7.84 12.20
N ALA A 167 -8.69 -7.10 13.32
CA ALA A 167 -9.86 -6.53 13.99
C ALA A 167 -10.60 -5.50 13.12
N ALA A 168 -9.86 -4.71 12.35
CA ALA A 168 -10.41 -3.70 11.47
C ALA A 168 -11.16 -4.28 10.26
N LEU A 169 -10.86 -5.52 9.84
CA LEU A 169 -11.52 -6.18 8.70
C LEU A 169 -12.92 -6.69 9.04
N VAL A 170 -13.20 -6.97 10.31
CA VAL A 170 -14.46 -7.60 10.74
C VAL A 170 -15.65 -6.69 10.43
N GLY A 171 -16.65 -7.23 9.69
CA GLY A 171 -17.88 -6.54 9.35
C GLY A 171 -17.70 -5.35 8.40
N ARG A 172 -16.65 -5.32 7.58
CA ARG A 172 -16.34 -4.22 6.64
C ARG A 172 -15.90 -4.75 5.29
N SER A 173 -16.21 -4.00 4.24
CA SER A 173 -15.58 -4.21 2.94
C SER A 173 -14.16 -3.66 2.96
N TRP A 174 -13.20 -4.43 2.47
CA TRP A 174 -11.81 -4.03 2.46
C TRP A 174 -11.05 -4.55 1.26
N ALA A 175 -9.96 -3.86 0.94
CA ALA A 175 -8.97 -4.29 -0.03
C ALA A 175 -7.57 -3.94 0.47
N SER A 176 -6.58 -4.70 0.04
CA SER A 176 -5.17 -4.43 0.27
C SER A 176 -4.36 -4.79 -0.96
N PHE A 177 -3.34 -4.00 -1.24
CA PHE A 177 -2.22 -4.42 -2.06
C PHE A 177 -0.93 -4.05 -1.34
N HIS A 178 0.05 -4.93 -1.38
CA HIS A 178 1.29 -4.77 -0.61
C HIS A 178 2.46 -5.52 -1.25
N ASP A 179 3.67 -5.05 -0.98
CA ASP A 179 4.89 -5.74 -1.34
C ASP A 179 4.92 -7.09 -0.63
N ARG A 180 5.08 -8.18 -1.37
CA ARG A 180 5.37 -9.49 -0.84
C ARG A 180 6.85 -9.80 -0.88
N LEU A 181 7.45 -9.65 -2.05
CA LEU A 181 8.88 -9.79 -2.27
C LEU A 181 9.42 -8.59 -3.04
N SER A 182 10.67 -8.23 -2.82
CA SER A 182 11.36 -7.23 -3.63
C SER A 182 12.82 -7.63 -3.88
N GLY A 183 13.39 -7.21 -5.01
CA GLY A 183 14.76 -7.51 -5.36
C GLY A 183 15.14 -7.11 -6.78
N PRO A 184 16.32 -7.53 -7.25
CA PRO A 184 16.80 -7.23 -8.58
C PRO A 184 16.19 -8.11 -9.68
N LEU A 185 15.58 -9.25 -9.31
CA LEU A 185 14.98 -10.19 -10.25
C LEU A 185 13.56 -9.76 -10.62
N PRO A 186 13.23 -9.62 -11.92
CA PRO A 186 11.88 -9.33 -12.34
C PRO A 186 10.97 -10.56 -12.15
N PRO A 187 9.80 -10.40 -11.44
CA PRO A 187 8.79 -11.44 -11.49
C PRO A 187 8.34 -11.72 -12.93
N ALA A 188 8.19 -13.00 -13.29
CA ALA A 188 7.73 -13.45 -14.61
C ALA A 188 6.21 -13.32 -14.76
N ILE A 189 5.66 -12.22 -14.28
CA ILE A 189 4.24 -11.88 -14.34
C ILE A 189 4.05 -10.74 -15.32
N ASP A 190 3.15 -10.94 -16.29
CA ASP A 190 2.69 -9.90 -17.20
C ASP A 190 1.27 -9.46 -16.82
N GLY A 191 1.11 -8.16 -16.53
CA GLY A 191 -0.16 -7.60 -16.05
C GLY A 191 -0.55 -8.11 -14.65
N MET A 192 -1.61 -8.94 -14.58
CA MET A 192 -2.18 -9.48 -13.34
C MET A 192 -2.39 -10.99 -13.45
N VAL A 193 -1.92 -11.72 -12.45
CA VAL A 193 -2.23 -13.15 -12.27
C VAL A 193 -3.18 -13.31 -11.09
N ARG A 194 -4.27 -14.06 -11.27
CA ARG A 194 -5.25 -14.39 -10.21
C ARG A 194 -5.03 -15.80 -9.70
N ALA A 195 -5.10 -15.96 -8.39
CA ALA A 195 -5.07 -17.24 -7.70
C ALA A 195 -6.32 -17.41 -6.85
N PRO A 196 -6.87 -18.62 -6.71
CA PRO A 196 -8.07 -18.88 -5.90
C PRO A 196 -7.82 -18.69 -4.39
N ARG A 197 -6.57 -18.72 -3.98
CA ARG A 197 -6.08 -18.50 -2.62
C ARG A 197 -4.70 -17.85 -2.64
N ARG A 198 -4.19 -17.48 -1.48
CA ARG A 198 -2.80 -17.04 -1.34
C ARG A 198 -1.83 -18.13 -1.81
N TRP A 199 -0.84 -17.76 -2.61
CA TRP A 199 0.26 -18.65 -2.95
C TRP A 199 1.16 -18.89 -1.73
N SER A 200 1.58 -20.14 -1.53
CA SER A 200 2.69 -20.45 -0.63
C SER A 200 4.00 -19.86 -1.19
N ASP A 201 5.07 -19.87 -0.40
CA ASP A 201 6.36 -19.37 -0.86
C ASP A 201 6.90 -20.20 -2.04
N ASP A 202 6.73 -21.53 -2.00
CA ASP A 202 7.11 -22.42 -3.12
C ASP A 202 6.29 -22.09 -4.39
N GLU A 203 4.99 -21.84 -4.25
CA GLU A 203 4.13 -21.44 -5.38
C GLU A 203 4.51 -20.07 -5.93
N VAL A 204 4.87 -19.11 -5.06
CA VAL A 204 5.38 -17.81 -5.50
C VAL A 204 6.63 -17.96 -6.33
N LEU A 205 7.57 -18.82 -5.89
CA LEU A 205 8.81 -19.08 -6.60
C LEU A 205 8.55 -19.75 -7.94
N ALA A 206 7.69 -20.75 -7.96
CA ALA A 206 7.34 -21.48 -9.18
C ALA A 206 6.58 -20.61 -10.19
N HIS A 207 5.65 -19.78 -9.75
CA HIS A 207 4.77 -19.03 -10.65
C HIS A 207 5.27 -17.63 -11.00
N ALA A 208 6.01 -17.00 -10.09
CA ALA A 208 6.45 -15.62 -10.29
C ALA A 208 7.91 -15.49 -10.73
N TYR A 209 8.76 -16.50 -10.49
CA TYR A 209 10.19 -16.36 -10.79
C TYR A 209 10.74 -17.45 -11.73
N ASP A 210 9.94 -18.44 -12.14
CA ASP A 210 10.33 -19.52 -13.06
C ASP A 210 11.67 -20.17 -12.66
N THR A 211 11.90 -20.33 -11.37
CA THR A 211 13.14 -20.90 -10.85
C THR A 211 12.95 -22.39 -10.60
N GLU A 212 13.25 -23.22 -11.60
CA GLU A 212 13.60 -24.62 -11.34
C GLU A 212 14.93 -24.66 -10.55
N GLY A 213 14.85 -24.39 -9.24
CA GLY A 213 15.91 -24.63 -8.27
C GLY A 213 17.21 -23.87 -8.52
N GLY A 214 17.25 -22.58 -8.22
CA GLY A 214 18.48 -21.82 -8.39
C GLY A 214 18.81 -20.87 -7.23
N PRO A 215 20.06 -20.42 -7.11
CA PRO A 215 20.56 -19.55 -6.02
C PRO A 215 19.97 -18.13 -6.00
N ALA A 216 19.05 -17.81 -6.89
CA ALA A 216 18.48 -16.48 -7.06
C ALA A 216 17.62 -15.99 -5.88
N LEU A 217 17.23 -16.88 -4.96
CA LEU A 217 16.39 -16.56 -3.81
C LEU A 217 17.08 -15.72 -2.73
N VAL A 218 18.40 -15.77 -2.68
CA VAL A 218 19.20 -15.04 -1.68
C VAL A 218 19.13 -13.51 -1.89
N GLU A 219 18.68 -13.07 -3.06
CA GLU A 219 18.59 -11.63 -3.39
C GLU A 219 17.19 -11.05 -3.23
N LEU A 220 16.19 -11.88 -2.86
CA LEU A 220 14.82 -11.41 -2.62
C LEU A 220 14.59 -11.10 -1.15
N LEU A 221 14.08 -9.91 -0.89
CA LEU A 221 13.63 -9.47 0.42
C LEU A 221 12.17 -9.83 0.61
N ASP A 222 11.87 -10.65 1.63
CA ASP A 222 10.52 -10.91 2.07
C ASP A 222 10.03 -9.76 2.97
N HIS A 223 8.80 -9.31 2.73
CA HIS A 223 8.16 -8.23 3.50
C HIS A 223 7.27 -8.74 4.64
N HIS A 224 7.24 -10.06 4.89
CA HIS A 224 6.55 -10.71 6.02
C HIS A 224 5.08 -10.32 6.15
N THR A 225 4.37 -10.35 5.00
CA THR A 225 2.95 -9.96 4.92
C THR A 225 1.96 -11.11 5.14
N GLU A 226 2.42 -12.31 5.47
CA GLU A 226 1.59 -13.44 5.82
C GLU A 226 0.76 -13.19 7.09
N GLY A 227 -0.43 -13.77 7.14
CA GLY A 227 -1.32 -13.71 8.29
C GLY A 227 -2.04 -12.39 8.53
N PHE A 228 -1.85 -11.34 7.70
CA PHE A 228 -2.66 -10.11 7.78
C PHE A 228 -4.08 -10.33 7.30
N PHE A 229 -4.26 -11.14 6.26
CA PHE A 229 -5.53 -11.38 5.58
C PHE A 229 -5.85 -12.88 5.53
N PRO A 230 -7.14 -13.25 5.35
CA PRO A 230 -7.53 -14.65 5.13
C PRO A 230 -6.89 -15.22 3.87
N GLU A 231 -6.13 -16.32 4.00
CA GLU A 231 -5.38 -16.93 2.91
C GLU A 231 -6.26 -17.69 1.91
N ASN A 232 -7.46 -18.09 2.32
CA ASN A 232 -8.43 -18.82 1.51
C ASN A 232 -9.25 -17.95 0.54
N LEU A 233 -9.04 -16.64 0.56
CA LEU A 233 -9.67 -15.72 -0.40
C LEU A 233 -8.90 -15.71 -1.74
N PRO A 234 -9.56 -15.32 -2.85
CA PRO A 234 -8.86 -15.05 -4.09
C PRO A 234 -7.84 -13.92 -3.95
N HIS A 235 -6.62 -14.19 -4.42
CA HIS A 235 -5.53 -13.21 -4.46
C HIS A 235 -5.19 -12.83 -5.90
N ALA A 236 -4.55 -11.68 -6.06
CA ALA A 236 -3.97 -11.25 -7.32
C ALA A 236 -2.50 -10.87 -7.12
N TYR A 237 -1.69 -11.12 -8.13
CA TYR A 237 -0.25 -10.86 -8.09
C TYR A 237 0.13 -9.98 -9.28
N PHE A 238 1.05 -9.02 -9.04
CA PHE A 238 1.49 -8.04 -10.03
C PHE A 238 3.01 -7.87 -9.96
N ARG A 239 3.61 -7.61 -11.11
CA ARG A 239 4.98 -7.08 -11.17
C ARG A 239 4.95 -5.57 -11.12
N TRP A 240 5.67 -4.99 -10.18
CA TRP A 240 5.95 -3.56 -10.14
C TRP A 240 7.43 -3.27 -10.29
N GLN A 241 7.81 -2.62 -11.37
CA GLN A 241 9.18 -2.15 -11.57
C GLN A 241 9.33 -0.76 -10.93
N LEU A 242 9.90 -0.70 -9.72
CA LEU A 242 10.06 0.54 -8.95
C LEU A 242 11.14 1.46 -9.55
N GLY A 243 12.14 0.88 -10.21
CA GLY A 243 13.23 1.56 -10.88
C GLY A 243 14.05 0.58 -11.73
N PRO A 244 15.08 1.03 -12.46
CA PRO A 244 15.97 0.13 -13.18
C PRO A 244 16.60 -0.91 -12.24
N GLY A 245 16.39 -2.22 -12.53
CA GLY A 245 16.90 -3.33 -11.72
C GLY A 245 16.28 -3.44 -10.31
N VAL A 246 15.13 -2.80 -10.05
CA VAL A 246 14.42 -2.92 -8.77
C VAL A 246 12.98 -3.30 -9.04
N TYR A 247 12.60 -4.50 -8.62
CA TYR A 247 11.29 -5.08 -8.87
C TYR A 247 10.63 -5.49 -7.56
N HIS A 248 9.31 -5.39 -7.55
CA HIS A 248 8.46 -5.85 -6.46
C HIS A 248 7.43 -6.83 -7.01
N LEU A 249 7.23 -7.92 -6.31
CA LEU A 249 6.05 -8.76 -6.42
C LEU A 249 5.00 -8.20 -5.47
N ILE A 250 3.93 -7.65 -6.03
CA ILE A 250 2.80 -7.13 -5.27
C ILE A 250 1.76 -8.23 -5.12
N GLU A 251 1.31 -8.46 -3.91
CA GLU A 251 0.16 -9.29 -3.58
C GLU A 251 -1.04 -8.39 -3.28
N ALA A 252 -2.22 -8.76 -3.78
CA ALA A 252 -3.46 -8.04 -3.50
C ALA A 252 -4.61 -8.99 -3.17
N VAL A 253 -5.44 -8.58 -2.22
CA VAL A 253 -6.59 -9.34 -1.73
C VAL A 253 -7.70 -8.38 -1.32
N ALA A 254 -8.96 -8.79 -1.53
CA ALA A 254 -10.11 -7.98 -1.16
C ALA A 254 -11.29 -8.85 -0.73
N ALA A 255 -12.14 -8.27 0.11
CA ALA A 255 -13.45 -8.80 0.45
C ALA A 255 -14.51 -7.70 0.44
N ILE A 256 -15.74 -8.10 0.19
CA ILE A 256 -16.92 -7.24 0.27
C ILE A 256 -17.81 -7.84 1.35
N GLU A 257 -18.19 -7.02 2.33
CA GLU A 257 -19.13 -7.43 3.35
C GLU A 257 -20.54 -7.49 2.77
N PRO A 258 -21.23 -8.64 2.80
CA PRO A 258 -22.61 -8.73 2.38
C PRO A 258 -23.50 -7.90 3.31
N ARG A 259 -24.39 -7.12 2.74
CA ARG A 259 -25.41 -6.37 3.49
C ARG A 259 -26.52 -7.25 3.98
#